data_e64acb5262e8e68655f13976bf4b30fe
#
_entry.id   e64acb5262e8e68655f13976bf4b30fe
#
_cell.length_a   1.000
_cell.length_b   1.000
_cell.length_c   1.000
_cell.angle_alpha   90.00
_cell.angle_beta   90.00
_cell.angle_gamma   90.00
#
_symmetry.space_group_name_H-M   'P 1'
#
loop_
_entity.id
_entity.type
_entity.pdbx_description
1 polymer ?
#
loop_
_entity_poly.entity_id
_entity_poly.type
_entity_poly.pdbx_seq_one_letter_code
_entity_poly.pdbx_strand_id
1 'polypeptide(L)'
;MGCDRNSDSQSPHFECSSALFEGEGDYDAINDISSHPEISDYPGDDYLILSVASGKGGTGKTLVATNLAASLSGGRVTLADCDVEEPNAHLFFPDKEIIEEADFSVSIPVVDEDRCKRCGKCSQFCAFHALAVFPGEVLIFPELCHSCGGCVIACPEEAISEGSRKVGRVYHARAGPADLVWGVLQVGEARTTPLIRAVKEMAGCGRVIVDSPPGTSCPMVEAVRGSDFCLLVTEPTPFGLYDLKIAVKVLEDMKIPHGVLINKSGIGDRAVYQYLQERDIPLLMEIPMSRRIAEIYSRGGIFIREMPEWAGKLSDLWTEIEEMIS
;
A
#
# COMPACT_ATOMS: atom_id res chain seq x y z
N MET A 1 45.62 9.76 -29.20
CA MET A 1 45.06 8.54 -29.85
C MET A 1 44.08 7.95 -28.83
N GLY A 2 42.92 8.34 -28.88
CA GLY A 2 41.73 7.76 -29.41
C GLY A 2 40.90 7.31 -28.20
N CYS A 3 40.10 8.22 -27.62
CA CYS A 3 39.15 7.93 -26.58
C CYS A 3 37.76 7.87 -27.24
N ASP A 4 37.27 6.68 -27.57
CA ASP A 4 35.91 6.48 -28.05
C ASP A 4 34.99 6.34 -26.84
N ARG A 5 34.13 7.35 -26.68
CA ARG A 5 32.95 7.30 -25.81
C ARG A 5 31.83 6.67 -26.60
N ASN A 6 31.45 5.45 -26.26
CA ASN A 6 30.14 4.91 -26.61
C ASN A 6 29.17 5.21 -25.47
N SER A 7 28.25 6.08 -25.78
CA SER A 7 27.10 6.46 -24.98
C SER A 7 26.00 5.44 -25.24
N ASP A 8 25.80 4.49 -24.32
CA ASP A 8 24.55 3.75 -24.22
C ASP A 8 23.86 4.17 -22.92
N SER A 9 22.96 5.15 -23.10
CA SER A 9 21.94 5.50 -22.12
C SER A 9 20.84 4.44 -22.15
N GLN A 10 21.04 3.36 -21.41
CA GLN A 10 19.94 2.47 -21.05
C GLN A 10 19.39 2.94 -19.69
N SER A 11 18.23 3.59 -19.74
CA SER A 11 17.36 3.75 -18.59
C SER A 11 17.09 2.35 -18.03
N PRO A 12 17.12 2.15 -16.70
CA PRO A 12 16.70 0.87 -16.13
C PRO A 12 15.19 0.74 -16.30
N HIS A 13 14.77 0.08 -17.38
CA HIS A 13 13.42 -0.48 -17.44
C HIS A 13 13.31 -1.50 -16.31
N PHE A 14 12.61 -1.17 -15.26
CA PHE A 14 12.17 -2.14 -14.27
C PHE A 14 11.18 -3.06 -14.97
N GLU A 15 11.62 -4.25 -15.31
CA GLU A 15 10.70 -5.33 -15.67
C GLU A 15 9.78 -5.56 -14.48
N CYS A 16 8.48 -5.37 -14.67
CA CYS A 16 7.45 -5.79 -13.74
C CYS A 16 7.41 -7.33 -13.76
N SER A 17 8.44 -7.92 -13.19
CA SER A 17 8.52 -9.35 -12.97
C SER A 17 8.23 -9.61 -11.50
N SER A 18 7.62 -10.75 -11.19
CA SER A 18 7.43 -11.31 -9.85
C SER A 18 8.72 -11.35 -8.97
N ALA A 19 9.84 -10.89 -9.49
CA ALA A 19 11.16 -10.83 -8.86
C ALA A 19 11.34 -9.65 -7.88
N LEU A 20 10.39 -8.73 -7.72
CA LEU A 20 10.50 -7.63 -6.74
C LEU A 20 10.28 -8.08 -5.29
N PHE A 21 9.98 -9.36 -5.06
CA PHE A 21 9.72 -9.92 -3.74
C PHE A 21 10.58 -11.14 -3.46
N GLU A 22 11.91 -11.06 -3.65
CA GLU A 22 12.81 -12.05 -3.08
C GLU A 22 12.86 -11.90 -1.54
N GLY A 23 11.80 -12.35 -0.90
CA GLY A 23 11.72 -12.70 0.49
C GLY A 23 11.11 -14.08 0.53
N GLU A 24 11.94 -15.12 0.70
CA GLU A 24 11.55 -16.52 0.74
C GLU A 24 10.47 -16.76 1.81
N GLY A 25 9.22 -16.75 1.37
CA GLY A 25 8.06 -17.26 2.06
C GLY A 25 7.11 -17.78 1.00
N ASP A 26 6.87 -19.08 0.97
CA ASP A 26 5.94 -19.73 0.05
C ASP A 26 4.55 -19.09 0.17
N TYR A 27 4.19 -18.29 -0.83
CA TYR A 27 2.87 -17.67 -0.99
C TYR A 27 2.01 -18.45 -1.99
N ASP A 28 2.10 -19.79 -1.97
CA ASP A 28 1.32 -20.67 -2.86
C ASP A 28 -0.21 -20.55 -2.69
N ALA A 29 -0.69 -19.77 -1.71
CA ALA A 29 -2.13 -19.57 -1.49
C ALA A 29 -2.76 -18.52 -2.44
N ILE A 30 -1.96 -17.76 -3.19
CA ILE A 30 -2.45 -16.76 -4.18
C ILE A 30 -2.45 -17.33 -5.60
N ASN A 31 -1.88 -18.53 -5.81
CA ASN A 31 -1.71 -19.14 -7.13
C ASN A 31 -3.00 -19.56 -7.85
N ASP A 32 -4.18 -19.31 -7.27
CA ASP A 32 -5.48 -19.55 -7.92
C ASP A 32 -6.18 -18.25 -8.38
N ILE A 33 -5.51 -17.09 -8.30
CA ILE A 33 -6.00 -15.83 -8.84
C ILE A 33 -5.64 -15.78 -10.32
N SER A 34 -6.46 -16.42 -11.15
CA SER A 34 -6.21 -16.61 -12.59
C SER A 34 -6.58 -15.41 -13.48
N SER A 35 -6.81 -14.23 -12.92
CA SER A 35 -7.26 -13.05 -13.68
C SER A 35 -6.42 -11.79 -13.45
N HIS A 36 -5.09 -11.94 -13.31
CA HIS A 36 -4.23 -10.76 -13.43
C HIS A 36 -4.33 -10.23 -14.86
N PRO A 37 -4.58 -8.92 -15.06
CA PRO A 37 -4.40 -8.34 -16.38
C PRO A 37 -2.95 -8.58 -16.81
N GLU A 38 -2.76 -9.25 -17.95
CA GLU A 38 -1.42 -9.43 -18.51
C GLU A 38 -0.86 -8.04 -18.85
N ILE A 39 0.48 -7.88 -18.76
CA ILE A 39 1.19 -6.63 -19.12
C ILE A 39 0.80 -6.17 -20.54
N SER A 40 0.39 -7.11 -21.41
CA SER A 40 -0.11 -6.86 -22.77
C SER A 40 -1.43 -6.07 -22.83
N ASP A 41 -2.18 -6.00 -21.74
CA ASP A 41 -3.47 -5.30 -21.67
C ASP A 41 -3.32 -3.78 -21.44
N TYR A 42 -2.10 -3.30 -21.19
CA TYR A 42 -1.77 -1.88 -21.03
C TYR A 42 -0.97 -1.39 -22.25
N PRO A 43 -1.60 -0.73 -23.22
CA PRO A 43 -0.90 -0.18 -24.35
C PRO A 43 -0.14 1.09 -23.97
N GLY A 44 1.18 1.01 -23.92
CA GLY A 44 2.06 2.18 -23.77
C GLY A 44 2.92 2.18 -22.52
N ASP A 45 3.88 3.10 -22.48
CA ASP A 45 4.89 3.30 -21.44
C ASP A 45 4.33 3.95 -20.13
N ASP A 46 3.01 3.94 -19.92
CA ASP A 46 2.31 4.62 -18.83
C ASP A 46 2.27 3.76 -17.56
N TYR A 47 3.44 3.52 -16.96
CA TYR A 47 3.54 2.85 -15.66
C TYR A 47 3.86 3.86 -14.57
N LEU A 48 2.97 4.06 -13.62
CA LEU A 48 3.20 4.87 -12.43
C LEU A 48 2.46 4.29 -11.24
N ILE A 49 3.20 3.87 -10.22
CA ILE A 49 2.66 3.53 -8.90
C ILE A 49 2.82 4.75 -8.00
N LEU A 50 1.74 5.48 -7.81
CA LEU A 50 1.67 6.66 -6.96
C LEU A 50 1.04 6.32 -5.61
N SER A 51 1.80 6.40 -4.53
CA SER A 51 1.24 6.31 -3.18
C SER A 51 0.78 7.65 -2.67
N VAL A 52 -0.43 7.69 -2.08
CA VAL A 52 -0.96 8.84 -1.35
C VAL A 52 -0.86 8.53 0.14
N ALA A 53 0.01 9.23 0.87
CA ALA A 53 0.34 8.93 2.26
C ALA A 53 0.25 10.17 3.17
N SER A 54 0.27 9.96 4.48
CA SER A 54 0.32 11.05 5.45
C SER A 54 0.85 10.57 6.79
N GLY A 55 1.45 11.46 7.56
CA GLY A 55 1.96 11.14 8.89
C GLY A 55 0.87 10.91 9.95
N LYS A 56 -0.41 11.25 9.68
CA LYS A 56 -1.55 11.04 10.60
C LYS A 56 -2.86 10.77 9.88
N GLY A 57 -3.87 10.30 10.63
CA GLY A 57 -5.25 10.18 10.14
C GLY A 57 -5.96 11.54 9.96
N GLY A 58 -6.97 11.58 9.08
CA GLY A 58 -7.84 12.74 8.89
C GLY A 58 -7.29 13.88 8.03
N THR A 59 -6.10 13.73 7.43
CA THR A 59 -5.51 14.73 6.53
C THR A 59 -6.19 14.82 5.17
N GLY A 60 -6.94 13.77 4.78
CA GLY A 60 -7.65 13.70 3.51
C GLY A 60 -6.96 12.86 2.43
N LYS A 61 -6.14 11.86 2.78
CA LYS A 61 -5.54 10.92 1.83
C LYS A 61 -6.58 10.30 0.90
N THR A 62 -7.57 9.63 1.46
CA THR A 62 -8.65 8.98 0.72
C THR A 62 -9.45 9.97 -0.13
N LEU A 63 -9.66 11.21 0.35
CA LEU A 63 -10.26 12.28 -0.46
C LEU A 63 -9.41 12.53 -1.71
N VAL A 64 -8.08 12.67 -1.56
CA VAL A 64 -7.16 12.92 -2.67
C VAL A 64 -7.11 11.69 -3.60
N ALA A 65 -6.88 10.49 -3.06
CA ALA A 65 -6.74 9.26 -3.83
C ALA A 65 -7.99 8.96 -4.69
N THR A 66 -9.19 9.04 -4.10
CA THR A 66 -10.46 8.77 -4.82
C THR A 66 -10.77 9.80 -5.90
N ASN A 67 -10.50 11.08 -5.63
CA ASN A 67 -10.74 12.14 -6.61
C ASN A 67 -9.67 12.14 -7.72
N LEU A 68 -8.42 11.82 -7.40
CA LEU A 68 -7.36 11.64 -8.39
C LEU A 68 -7.70 10.47 -9.32
N ALA A 69 -8.06 9.29 -8.77
CA ALA A 69 -8.48 8.15 -9.57
C ALA A 69 -9.68 8.48 -10.49
N ALA A 70 -10.64 9.23 -9.98
CA ALA A 70 -11.81 9.64 -10.77
C ALA A 70 -11.51 10.73 -11.81
N SER A 71 -10.40 11.47 -11.71
CA SER A 71 -10.01 12.51 -12.67
C SER A 71 -9.30 11.95 -13.89
N LEU A 72 -8.71 10.77 -13.80
CA LEU A 72 -7.92 10.16 -14.86
C LEU A 72 -8.84 9.49 -15.90
N SER A 73 -9.04 10.21 -17.00
CA SER A 73 -9.83 9.75 -18.15
C SER A 73 -8.90 9.44 -19.32
N GLY A 74 -8.78 8.35 -19.86
CA GLY A 74 -7.92 8.08 -21.01
C GLY A 74 -7.08 6.82 -20.85
N GLY A 75 -7.42 6.00 -19.90
CA GLY A 75 -6.81 4.71 -19.61
C GLY A 75 -7.38 4.13 -18.33
N ARG A 76 -7.13 2.88 -18.08
CA ARG A 76 -7.46 2.26 -16.79
C ARG A 76 -6.54 2.81 -15.71
N VAL A 77 -7.11 3.04 -14.53
CA VAL A 77 -6.39 3.34 -13.30
C VAL A 77 -6.87 2.41 -12.21
N THR A 78 -5.97 1.83 -11.45
CA THR A 78 -6.31 1.02 -10.28
C THR A 78 -6.15 1.85 -9.02
N LEU A 79 -7.20 1.93 -8.20
CA LEU A 79 -7.15 2.50 -6.86
C LEU A 79 -7.05 1.36 -5.85
N ALA A 80 -5.90 1.23 -5.21
CA ALA A 80 -5.60 0.23 -4.19
C ALA A 80 -5.75 0.84 -2.78
N ASP A 81 -6.80 0.46 -2.05
CA ASP A 81 -6.99 0.88 -0.66
C ASP A 81 -6.24 -0.08 0.27
N CYS A 82 -5.10 0.39 0.76
CA CYS A 82 -4.23 -0.33 1.67
C CYS A 82 -4.51 -0.05 3.16
N ASP A 83 -5.52 0.74 3.50
CA ASP A 83 -6.01 0.87 4.89
C ASP A 83 -6.91 -0.32 5.23
N VAL A 84 -6.31 -1.51 5.29
CA VAL A 84 -7.01 -2.79 5.45
C VAL A 84 -7.76 -2.96 6.79
N GLU A 85 -7.49 -2.10 7.77
CA GLU A 85 -8.21 -2.06 9.04
C GLU A 85 -9.55 -1.32 8.90
N GLU A 86 -9.56 -0.21 8.14
CA GLU A 86 -10.75 0.63 7.92
C GLU A 86 -10.87 1.05 6.43
N PRO A 87 -10.95 0.10 5.48
CA PRO A 87 -11.00 0.40 4.06
C PRO A 87 -12.27 1.17 3.73
N ASN A 88 -12.11 2.32 3.08
CA ASN A 88 -13.24 3.21 2.82
C ASN A 88 -13.25 3.81 1.40
N ALA A 89 -12.16 3.72 0.62
CA ALA A 89 -12.11 4.27 -0.72
C ALA A 89 -13.17 3.69 -1.66
N HIS A 90 -13.50 2.41 -1.52
CA HIS A 90 -14.55 1.73 -2.30
C HIS A 90 -15.97 2.28 -2.06
N LEU A 91 -16.22 2.97 -0.94
CA LEU A 91 -17.54 3.56 -0.60
C LEU A 91 -17.86 4.78 -1.47
N PHE A 92 -16.84 5.44 -2.03
CA PHE A 92 -17.00 6.59 -2.94
C PHE A 92 -17.44 6.19 -4.36
N PHE A 93 -17.50 4.89 -4.63
CA PHE A 93 -17.92 4.32 -5.90
C PHE A 93 -19.13 3.40 -5.69
N PRO A 94 -20.34 3.97 -5.52
CA PRO A 94 -21.54 3.17 -5.18
C PRO A 94 -21.94 2.21 -6.30
N ASP A 95 -21.68 2.56 -7.55
CA ASP A 95 -22.06 1.77 -8.73
C ASP A 95 -20.98 0.76 -9.14
N LYS A 96 -20.04 0.43 -8.23
CA LYS A 96 -18.99 -0.56 -8.51
C LYS A 96 -19.57 -1.96 -8.65
N GLU A 97 -19.03 -2.73 -9.57
CA GLU A 97 -19.29 -4.16 -9.75
C GLU A 97 -18.13 -4.98 -9.18
N ILE A 98 -18.42 -5.88 -8.24
CA ILE A 98 -17.41 -6.81 -7.71
C ILE A 98 -17.08 -7.82 -8.79
N ILE A 99 -15.81 -7.89 -9.17
CA ILE A 99 -15.28 -8.83 -10.16
C ILE A 99 -14.76 -10.07 -9.44
N GLU A 100 -14.05 -9.86 -8.32
CA GLU A 100 -13.39 -10.92 -7.58
C GLU A 100 -13.44 -10.65 -6.07
N GLU A 101 -13.59 -11.72 -5.30
CA GLU A 101 -13.49 -11.74 -3.85
C GLU A 101 -12.71 -12.99 -3.44
N ALA A 102 -11.58 -12.83 -2.76
CA ALA A 102 -10.73 -13.92 -2.34
C ALA A 102 -10.45 -13.88 -0.84
N ASP A 103 -10.54 -15.04 -0.18
CA ASP A 103 -10.09 -15.19 1.19
C ASP A 103 -8.57 -15.13 1.24
N PHE A 104 -8.02 -14.31 2.14
CA PHE A 104 -6.59 -14.20 2.34
C PHE A 104 -6.17 -14.91 3.61
N SER A 105 -5.20 -15.82 3.46
CA SER A 105 -4.67 -16.65 4.55
C SER A 105 -3.16 -16.51 4.65
N VAL A 106 -2.64 -16.77 5.85
CA VAL A 106 -1.20 -16.79 6.13
C VAL A 106 -0.80 -18.18 6.63
N SER A 107 0.46 -18.54 6.37
CA SER A 107 1.02 -19.79 6.87
C SER A 107 1.17 -19.75 8.39
N ILE A 108 0.80 -20.83 9.06
CA ILE A 108 1.02 -21.07 10.49
C ILE A 108 1.57 -22.48 10.69
N PRO A 109 2.40 -22.73 11.73
CA PRO A 109 2.88 -24.08 12.03
C PRO A 109 1.73 -24.98 12.47
N VAL A 110 1.80 -26.25 12.05
CA VAL A 110 0.97 -27.35 12.54
C VAL A 110 1.89 -28.44 13.04
N VAL A 111 1.70 -28.93 14.27
CA VAL A 111 2.56 -29.93 14.91
C VAL A 111 1.93 -31.31 14.79
N ASP A 112 2.69 -32.27 14.28
CA ASP A 112 2.38 -33.68 14.34
C ASP A 112 2.81 -34.23 15.71
N GLU A 113 1.83 -34.46 16.59
CA GLU A 113 2.06 -34.89 17.96
C GLU A 113 2.71 -36.27 18.08
N ASP A 114 2.48 -37.15 17.10
CA ASP A 114 3.04 -38.51 17.09
C ASP A 114 4.55 -38.50 16.76
N ARG A 115 4.97 -37.58 15.89
CA ARG A 115 6.39 -37.41 15.51
C ARG A 115 7.14 -36.48 16.49
N CYS A 116 6.43 -35.60 17.19
CA CYS A 116 7.02 -34.59 18.03
C CYS A 116 7.64 -35.15 19.32
N LYS A 117 8.94 -35.01 19.47
CA LYS A 117 9.66 -35.39 20.69
C LYS A 117 9.71 -34.31 21.76
N ARG A 118 9.03 -33.19 21.55
CA ARG A 118 8.96 -32.06 22.49
C ARG A 118 10.35 -31.53 22.93
N CYS A 119 11.31 -31.56 22.01
CA CYS A 119 12.71 -31.16 22.27
C CYS A 119 12.92 -29.65 22.46
N GLY A 120 11.92 -28.83 22.20
CA GLY A 120 11.92 -27.39 22.44
C GLY A 120 12.66 -26.53 21.40
N LYS A 121 13.30 -27.10 20.37
CA LYS A 121 14.10 -26.37 19.39
C LYS A 121 13.28 -25.33 18.61
N CYS A 122 12.05 -25.65 18.21
CA CYS A 122 11.13 -24.74 17.53
C CYS A 122 10.77 -23.52 18.38
N SER A 123 10.50 -23.73 19.68
CA SER A 123 10.21 -22.64 20.62
C SER A 123 11.44 -21.77 20.89
N GLN A 124 12.63 -22.36 21.00
CA GLN A 124 13.89 -21.60 21.17
C GLN A 124 14.25 -20.79 19.93
N PHE A 125 13.94 -21.29 18.74
CA PHE A 125 14.19 -20.62 17.48
C PHE A 125 13.24 -19.43 17.27
N CYS A 126 11.99 -19.53 17.73
CA CYS A 126 10.95 -18.55 17.43
C CYS A 126 11.19 -17.22 18.18
N ALA A 127 11.69 -16.22 17.49
CA ALA A 127 11.89 -14.87 18.04
C ALA A 127 10.58 -14.18 18.49
N PHE A 128 9.44 -14.64 17.97
CA PHE A 128 8.12 -14.08 18.28
C PHE A 128 7.38 -14.85 19.37
N HIS A 129 8.00 -15.90 19.91
CA HIS A 129 7.40 -16.76 20.94
C HIS A 129 6.04 -17.34 20.57
N ALA A 130 5.83 -17.59 19.26
CA ALA A 130 4.58 -18.15 18.75
C ALA A 130 4.41 -19.65 19.06
N LEU A 131 5.42 -20.32 19.63
CA LEU A 131 5.36 -21.69 20.08
C LEU A 131 5.88 -21.82 21.52
N ALA A 132 5.17 -22.59 22.34
CA ALA A 132 5.62 -22.96 23.68
C ALA A 132 5.55 -24.48 23.83
N VAL A 133 6.65 -25.10 24.30
CA VAL A 133 6.75 -26.56 24.46
C VAL A 133 6.67 -26.91 25.93
N PHE A 134 5.71 -27.77 26.29
CA PHE A 134 5.47 -28.32 27.60
C PHE A 134 5.69 -29.82 27.61
N PRO A 135 5.81 -30.50 28.78
CA PRO A 135 6.06 -31.95 28.85
C PRO A 135 4.99 -32.80 28.14
N GLY A 136 3.77 -32.33 28.01
CA GLY A 136 2.66 -33.07 27.42
C GLY A 136 2.23 -32.56 26.04
N GLU A 137 2.54 -31.32 25.67
CA GLU A 137 1.98 -30.66 24.50
C GLU A 137 2.86 -29.55 23.94
N VAL A 138 2.57 -29.15 22.71
CA VAL A 138 3.14 -27.95 22.08
C VAL A 138 2.00 -26.97 21.82
N LEU A 139 2.02 -25.82 22.47
CA LEU A 139 1.05 -24.75 22.24
C LEU A 139 1.54 -23.84 21.12
N ILE A 140 0.65 -23.55 20.19
CA ILE A 140 0.86 -22.58 19.10
C ILE A 140 0.00 -21.37 19.39
N PHE A 141 0.57 -20.17 19.23
CA PHE A 141 -0.10 -18.87 19.31
C PHE A 141 -0.13 -18.26 17.91
N PRO A 142 -1.16 -18.56 17.11
CA PRO A 142 -1.20 -18.14 15.71
C PRO A 142 -1.17 -16.62 15.55
N GLU A 143 -1.65 -15.86 16.53
CA GLU A 143 -1.66 -14.39 16.55
C GLU A 143 -0.24 -13.80 16.65
N LEU A 144 0.70 -14.55 17.25
CA LEU A 144 2.11 -14.17 17.38
C LEU A 144 2.98 -14.69 16.23
N CYS A 145 2.46 -15.59 15.39
CA CYS A 145 3.21 -16.22 14.31
C CYS A 145 3.40 -15.21 13.15
N HIS A 146 4.63 -15.01 12.72
CA HIS A 146 4.99 -14.16 11.57
C HIS A 146 5.15 -14.92 10.25
N SER A 147 4.67 -16.16 10.18
CA SER A 147 4.65 -16.97 8.95
C SER A 147 6.05 -17.15 8.28
N CYS A 148 7.12 -17.18 9.08
CA CYS A 148 8.50 -17.20 8.58
C CYS A 148 9.03 -18.60 8.28
N GLY A 149 8.25 -19.68 8.51
CA GLY A 149 8.66 -21.07 8.26
C GLY A 149 9.80 -21.61 9.14
N GLY A 150 10.49 -20.76 9.92
CA GLY A 150 11.71 -21.12 10.65
C GLY A 150 11.55 -22.26 11.65
N CYS A 151 10.37 -22.44 12.25
CA CYS A 151 10.10 -23.57 13.15
C CYS A 151 10.01 -24.90 12.41
N VAL A 152 9.60 -24.91 11.15
CA VAL A 152 9.59 -26.10 10.28
C VAL A 152 11.03 -26.54 10.04
N ILE A 153 11.90 -25.60 9.62
CA ILE A 153 13.33 -25.85 9.36
C ILE A 153 14.07 -26.29 10.64
N ALA A 154 13.72 -25.69 11.78
CA ALA A 154 14.38 -25.97 13.06
C ALA A 154 13.98 -27.33 13.67
N CYS A 155 12.96 -28.02 13.14
CA CYS A 155 12.47 -29.28 13.69
C CYS A 155 13.29 -30.48 13.22
N PRO A 156 14.11 -31.15 14.09
CA PRO A 156 14.93 -32.27 13.67
C PRO A 156 14.14 -33.55 13.39
N GLU A 157 12.88 -33.62 13.86
CA GLU A 157 11.99 -34.76 13.68
C GLU A 157 11.02 -34.54 12.50
N GLU A 158 11.15 -33.42 11.79
CA GLU A 158 10.21 -33.01 10.74
C GLU A 158 8.73 -33.15 11.18
N ALA A 159 8.48 -32.82 12.44
CA ALA A 159 7.17 -32.93 13.07
C ALA A 159 6.34 -31.63 12.95
N ILE A 160 6.84 -30.64 12.23
CA ILE A 160 6.13 -29.37 12.00
C ILE A 160 5.95 -29.21 10.50
N SER A 161 4.72 -28.98 10.10
CA SER A 161 4.31 -28.62 8.73
C SER A 161 3.68 -27.24 8.71
N GLU A 162 3.47 -26.69 7.53
CA GLU A 162 2.73 -25.47 7.33
C GLU A 162 1.24 -25.75 7.18
N GLY A 163 0.43 -25.04 7.96
CA GLY A 163 -1.01 -24.98 7.83
C GLY A 163 -1.41 -23.58 7.39
N SER A 164 -2.71 -23.34 7.25
CA SER A 164 -3.27 -22.06 6.79
C SER A 164 -4.21 -21.48 7.84
N ARG A 165 -4.13 -20.16 8.05
CA ARG A 165 -5.06 -19.38 8.87
C ARG A 165 -5.56 -18.17 8.10
N LYS A 166 -6.89 -18.09 7.91
CA LYS A 166 -7.53 -16.93 7.29
C LYS A 166 -7.34 -15.70 8.18
N VAL A 167 -6.90 -14.60 7.58
CA VAL A 167 -6.65 -13.32 8.27
C VAL A 167 -7.40 -12.14 7.66
N GLY A 168 -8.01 -12.32 6.48
CA GLY A 168 -8.77 -11.26 5.82
C GLY A 168 -9.37 -11.71 4.50
N ARG A 169 -9.77 -10.73 3.72
CA ARG A 169 -10.24 -10.88 2.33
C ARG A 169 -9.70 -9.77 1.47
N VAL A 170 -9.51 -10.04 0.20
CA VAL A 170 -9.18 -9.06 -0.82
C VAL A 170 -10.33 -9.02 -1.83
N TYR A 171 -10.64 -7.84 -2.29
CA TYR A 171 -11.72 -7.57 -3.24
C TYR A 171 -11.15 -6.81 -4.44
N HIS A 172 -11.63 -7.18 -5.61
CA HIS A 172 -11.44 -6.44 -6.85
C HIS A 172 -12.80 -6.06 -7.44
N ALA A 173 -12.96 -4.80 -7.80
CA ALA A 173 -14.19 -4.29 -8.38
C ALA A 173 -13.89 -3.31 -9.52
N ARG A 174 -14.85 -3.15 -10.43
CA ARG A 174 -14.82 -2.14 -11.49
C ARG A 174 -15.81 -1.02 -11.22
N ALA A 175 -15.37 0.22 -11.41
CA ALA A 175 -16.19 1.40 -11.23
C ALA A 175 -15.97 2.41 -12.38
N GLY A 176 -16.64 2.21 -13.50
CA GLY A 176 -16.40 2.99 -14.72
C GLY A 176 -14.99 2.74 -15.28
N PRO A 177 -14.14 3.79 -15.44
CA PRO A 177 -12.77 3.63 -15.93
C PRO A 177 -11.79 3.15 -14.86
N ALA A 178 -12.17 3.17 -13.59
CA ALA A 178 -11.31 2.77 -12.47
C ALA A 178 -11.57 1.33 -12.05
N ASP A 179 -10.50 0.60 -11.78
CA ASP A 179 -10.52 -0.63 -11.02
C ASP A 179 -10.23 -0.30 -9.54
N LEU A 180 -10.91 -0.99 -8.64
CA LEU A 180 -10.79 -0.80 -7.18
C LEU A 180 -10.31 -2.09 -6.57
N VAL A 181 -9.23 -2.03 -5.79
CA VAL A 181 -8.73 -3.16 -5.02
C VAL A 181 -8.64 -2.76 -3.56
N TRP A 182 -9.17 -3.58 -2.66
CA TRP A 182 -9.06 -3.30 -1.23
C TRP A 182 -9.02 -4.58 -0.41
N GLY A 183 -8.38 -4.50 0.76
CA GLY A 183 -8.36 -5.57 1.74
C GLY A 183 -9.25 -5.27 2.94
N VAL A 184 -9.87 -6.32 3.50
CA VAL A 184 -10.60 -6.22 4.77
C VAL A 184 -9.98 -7.19 5.76
N LEU A 185 -9.34 -6.65 6.80
CA LEU A 185 -8.71 -7.45 7.84
C LEU A 185 -9.78 -8.10 8.73
N GLN A 186 -9.54 -9.35 9.14
CA GLN A 186 -10.43 -10.02 10.08
C GLN A 186 -10.37 -9.35 11.46
N VAL A 187 -11.51 -9.19 12.09
CA VAL A 187 -11.61 -8.60 13.43
C VAL A 187 -10.74 -9.37 14.43
N GLY A 188 -9.88 -8.65 15.12
CA GLY A 188 -8.93 -9.21 16.09
C GLY A 188 -7.59 -9.64 15.50
N GLU A 189 -7.37 -9.53 14.18
CA GLU A 189 -6.07 -9.70 13.56
C GLU A 189 -5.26 -8.40 13.67
N ALA A 190 -4.00 -8.53 14.10
CA ALA A 190 -3.10 -7.37 14.26
C ALA A 190 -2.11 -7.19 13.09
N ARG A 191 -1.98 -8.20 12.22
CA ARG A 191 -0.99 -8.20 11.14
C ARG A 191 -1.58 -7.70 9.84
N THR A 192 -1.44 -6.42 9.59
CA THR A 192 -1.94 -5.75 8.39
C THR A 192 -1.03 -5.95 7.17
N THR A 193 0.29 -5.99 7.39
CA THR A 193 1.31 -6.00 6.33
C THR A 193 1.12 -7.10 5.27
N PRO A 194 0.85 -8.37 5.62
CA PRO A 194 0.64 -9.41 4.60
C PRO A 194 -0.57 -9.12 3.71
N LEU A 195 -1.67 -8.60 4.29
CA LEU A 195 -2.87 -8.27 3.53
C LEU A 195 -2.65 -7.04 2.64
N ILE A 196 -1.87 -6.05 3.10
CA ILE A 196 -1.48 -4.89 2.27
C ILE A 196 -0.70 -5.36 1.04
N ARG A 197 0.22 -6.32 1.18
CA ARG A 197 0.93 -6.91 0.03
C ARG A 197 -0.03 -7.55 -0.95
N ALA A 198 -0.96 -8.37 -0.46
CA ALA A 198 -1.95 -9.02 -1.32
C ALA A 198 -2.83 -8.01 -2.07
N VAL A 199 -3.21 -6.89 -1.44
CA VAL A 199 -3.92 -5.79 -2.11
C VAL A 199 -3.07 -5.19 -3.24
N LYS A 200 -1.80 -4.93 -2.99
CA LYS A 200 -0.88 -4.37 -4.00
C LYS A 200 -0.59 -5.34 -5.12
N GLU A 201 -0.42 -6.62 -4.82
CA GLU A 201 -0.24 -7.69 -5.82
C GLU A 201 -1.48 -7.80 -6.72
N MET A 202 -2.69 -7.79 -6.14
CA MET A 202 -3.94 -7.80 -6.90
C MET A 202 -4.14 -6.51 -7.72
N ALA A 203 -3.65 -5.37 -7.26
CA ALA A 203 -3.69 -4.11 -8.00
C ALA A 203 -2.80 -4.15 -9.26
N GLY A 204 -1.78 -5.00 -9.27
CA GLY A 204 -0.89 -5.22 -10.41
C GLY A 204 0.01 -4.03 -10.74
N CYS A 205 0.27 -3.87 -12.03
CA CYS A 205 1.11 -2.81 -12.61
C CYS A 205 0.26 -1.86 -13.46
N GLY A 206 0.87 -0.76 -13.89
CA GLY A 206 0.26 0.26 -14.73
C GLY A 206 0.03 1.55 -13.95
N ARG A 207 -1.09 2.23 -14.18
CA ARG A 207 -1.47 3.44 -13.45
C ARG A 207 -2.15 3.05 -12.15
N VAL A 208 -1.37 2.98 -11.06
CA VAL A 208 -1.85 2.55 -9.74
C VAL A 208 -1.78 3.71 -8.75
N ILE A 209 -2.88 3.96 -8.06
CA ILE A 209 -2.94 4.90 -6.92
C ILE A 209 -3.12 4.06 -5.67
N VAL A 210 -2.17 4.14 -4.74
CA VAL A 210 -2.20 3.46 -3.45
C VAL A 210 -2.68 4.43 -2.37
N ASP A 211 -3.87 4.22 -1.82
CA ASP A 211 -4.33 4.93 -0.61
C ASP A 211 -3.73 4.25 0.61
N SER A 212 -2.73 4.87 1.22
CA SER A 212 -1.95 4.28 2.30
C SER A 212 -2.69 4.37 3.64
N PRO A 213 -2.49 3.43 4.58
CA PRO A 213 -2.95 3.61 5.95
C PRO A 213 -2.30 4.85 6.60
N PRO A 214 -2.94 5.42 7.64
CA PRO A 214 -2.41 6.60 8.31
C PRO A 214 -1.16 6.29 9.15
N GLY A 215 -0.36 7.32 9.39
CA GLY A 215 0.82 7.23 10.25
C GLY A 215 2.10 6.90 9.50
N THR A 216 3.13 6.47 10.24
CA THR A 216 4.49 6.20 9.74
C THR A 216 5.02 4.85 10.23
N SER A 217 4.11 3.94 10.58
CA SER A 217 4.39 2.58 11.06
C SER A 217 4.52 1.58 9.91
N CYS A 218 4.80 0.31 10.25
CA CYS A 218 4.98 -0.76 9.26
C CYS A 218 3.90 -0.85 8.17
N PRO A 219 2.59 -0.67 8.46
CA PRO A 219 1.56 -0.67 7.43
C PRO A 219 1.79 0.40 6.35
N MET A 220 2.09 1.65 6.76
CA MET A 220 2.38 2.74 5.81
C MET A 220 3.64 2.45 5.00
N VAL A 221 4.72 1.99 5.66
CA VAL A 221 5.98 1.62 5.01
C VAL A 221 5.74 0.53 3.95
N GLU A 222 4.91 -0.47 4.24
CA GLU A 222 4.58 -1.52 3.29
C GLU A 222 3.71 -0.98 2.14
N ALA A 223 2.75 -0.11 2.42
CA ALA A 223 1.90 0.50 1.39
C ALA A 223 2.72 1.31 0.38
N VAL A 224 3.69 2.13 0.85
CA VAL A 224 4.50 2.98 -0.05
C VAL A 224 5.70 2.24 -0.68
N ARG A 225 6.06 1.04 -0.19
CA ARG A 225 7.18 0.27 -0.74
C ARG A 225 6.97 -0.04 -2.22
N GLY A 226 7.98 0.23 -3.05
CA GLY A 226 7.93 -0.01 -4.50
C GLY A 226 7.05 0.97 -5.27
N SER A 227 6.67 2.10 -4.67
CA SER A 227 6.07 3.21 -5.41
C SER A 227 7.14 4.04 -6.11
N ASP A 228 6.82 4.51 -7.31
CA ASP A 228 7.68 5.40 -8.09
C ASP A 228 7.70 6.80 -7.49
N PHE A 229 6.57 7.20 -6.90
CA PHE A 229 6.42 8.48 -6.22
C PHE A 229 5.46 8.38 -5.03
N CYS A 230 5.66 9.21 -4.00
CA CYS A 230 4.74 9.34 -2.88
C CYS A 230 4.24 10.77 -2.73
N LEU A 231 2.93 10.95 -2.86
CA LEU A 231 2.25 12.22 -2.59
C LEU A 231 1.87 12.29 -1.11
N LEU A 232 2.58 13.11 -0.34
CA LEU A 232 2.30 13.33 1.07
C LEU A 232 1.19 14.36 1.25
N VAL A 233 0.07 13.95 1.84
CA VAL A 233 -1.06 14.83 2.15
C VAL A 233 -0.96 15.33 3.59
N THR A 234 -0.89 16.66 3.77
CA THR A 234 -0.79 17.29 5.09
C THR A 234 -1.77 18.46 5.24
N GLU A 235 -1.87 18.99 6.46
CA GLU A 235 -2.61 20.21 6.80
C GLU A 235 -1.63 21.28 7.29
N PRO A 236 -1.89 22.59 7.05
CA PRO A 236 -1.01 23.67 7.48
C PRO A 236 -1.21 23.99 8.98
N THR A 237 -0.94 23.00 9.84
CA THR A 237 -1.07 23.08 11.29
C THR A 237 0.22 22.59 11.96
N PRO A 238 0.51 23.00 13.22
CA PRO A 238 1.70 22.52 13.95
C PRO A 238 1.77 20.99 14.03
N PHE A 239 0.64 20.31 14.25
CA PHE A 239 0.58 18.84 14.26
C PHE A 239 0.82 18.26 12.86
N GLY A 240 0.21 18.87 11.82
CA GLY A 240 0.45 18.46 10.42
C GLY A 240 1.92 18.57 10.03
N LEU A 241 2.60 19.64 10.45
CA LEU A 241 4.04 19.80 10.23
C LEU A 241 4.87 18.74 10.94
N TYR A 242 4.55 18.46 12.21
CA TYR A 242 5.27 17.45 12.98
C TYR A 242 5.20 16.07 12.31
N ASP A 243 4.00 15.64 11.96
CA ASP A 243 3.75 14.35 11.32
C ASP A 243 4.33 14.29 9.90
N LEU A 244 4.28 15.41 9.14
CA LEU A 244 4.91 15.52 7.84
C LEU A 244 6.42 15.28 7.91
N LYS A 245 7.11 15.89 8.88
CA LYS A 245 8.56 15.71 9.06
C LYS A 245 8.95 14.26 9.27
N ILE A 246 8.14 13.50 10.02
CA ILE A 246 8.40 12.08 10.25
C ILE A 246 8.16 11.28 8.97
N ALA A 247 7.06 11.56 8.25
CA ALA A 247 6.76 10.87 7.00
C ALA A 247 7.82 11.14 5.91
N VAL A 248 8.27 12.38 5.77
CA VAL A 248 9.38 12.75 4.86
C VAL A 248 10.62 11.94 5.18
N LYS A 249 11.01 11.87 6.46
CA LYS A 249 12.18 11.10 6.85
C LYS A 249 12.06 9.62 6.49
N VAL A 250 10.89 9.01 6.68
CA VAL A 250 10.66 7.61 6.28
C VAL A 250 10.86 7.43 4.78
N LEU A 251 10.33 8.34 3.94
CA LEU A 251 10.47 8.24 2.48
C LEU A 251 11.91 8.49 2.02
N GLU A 252 12.63 9.44 2.67
CA GLU A 252 14.06 9.66 2.43
C GLU A 252 14.89 8.40 2.74
N ASP A 253 14.62 7.76 3.89
CA ASP A 253 15.30 6.52 4.30
C ASP A 253 15.00 5.37 3.31
N MET A 254 13.79 5.35 2.73
CA MET A 254 13.37 4.39 1.70
C MET A 254 13.81 4.79 0.28
N LYS A 255 14.34 6.00 0.10
CA LYS A 255 14.72 6.58 -1.21
C LYS A 255 13.56 6.67 -2.20
N ILE A 256 12.36 6.95 -1.71
CA ILE A 256 11.17 7.15 -2.55
C ILE A 256 11.05 8.63 -2.89
N PRO A 257 11.03 9.02 -4.17
CA PRO A 257 10.72 10.38 -4.61
C PRO A 257 9.36 10.83 -4.04
N HIS A 258 9.26 12.07 -3.58
CA HIS A 258 8.04 12.53 -2.95
C HIS A 258 7.82 14.04 -3.11
N GLY A 259 6.55 14.43 -3.05
CA GLY A 259 6.11 15.80 -3.00
C GLY A 259 4.93 15.96 -2.04
N VAL A 260 4.48 17.19 -1.83
CA VAL A 260 3.47 17.50 -0.82
C VAL A 260 2.23 18.13 -1.44
N LEU A 261 1.06 17.66 -1.00
CA LEU A 261 -0.22 18.30 -1.18
C LEU A 261 -0.68 18.85 0.16
N ILE A 262 -0.93 20.17 0.23
CA ILE A 262 -1.51 20.79 1.42
C ILE A 262 -3.03 20.80 1.27
N ASN A 263 -3.70 19.98 2.07
CA ASN A 263 -5.15 20.00 2.20
C ASN A 263 -5.58 21.01 3.28
N LYS A 264 -6.80 21.50 3.19
CA LYS A 264 -7.36 22.53 4.08
C LYS A 264 -6.49 23.80 4.11
N SER A 265 -5.90 24.17 2.97
CA SER A 265 -5.10 25.41 2.89
C SER A 265 -5.96 26.64 3.23
N GLY A 266 -5.30 27.68 3.73
CA GLY A 266 -5.96 28.89 4.21
C GLY A 266 -6.33 28.87 5.70
N ILE A 267 -6.11 27.76 6.40
CA ILE A 267 -6.16 27.70 7.88
C ILE A 267 -4.75 27.52 8.44
N GLY A 268 -4.58 27.72 9.75
CA GLY A 268 -3.29 27.51 10.42
C GLY A 268 -2.25 28.58 10.10
N ASP A 269 -0.99 28.16 10.05
CA ASP A 269 0.17 29.04 9.86
C ASP A 269 1.00 28.68 8.62
N ARG A 270 2.11 29.39 8.41
CA ARG A 270 3.00 29.18 7.26
C ARG A 270 4.17 28.22 7.55
N ALA A 271 4.20 27.57 8.68
CA ALA A 271 5.35 26.75 9.08
C ALA A 271 5.55 25.53 8.16
N VAL A 272 4.46 24.94 7.65
CA VAL A 272 4.54 23.86 6.65
C VAL A 272 5.22 24.37 5.38
N TYR A 273 4.80 25.54 4.86
CA TYR A 273 5.35 26.13 3.64
C TYR A 273 6.84 26.46 3.80
N GLN A 274 7.24 27.02 4.96
CA GLN A 274 8.63 27.31 5.27
C GLN A 274 9.48 26.04 5.29
N TYR A 275 8.99 24.98 5.93
CA TYR A 275 9.66 23.70 5.98
C TYR A 275 9.86 23.10 4.58
N LEU A 276 8.86 23.15 3.71
CA LEU A 276 8.97 22.67 2.34
C LEU A 276 10.04 23.43 1.56
N GLN A 277 10.05 24.76 1.70
CA GLN A 277 11.05 25.62 1.07
C GLN A 277 12.47 25.36 1.60
N GLU A 278 12.64 25.22 2.92
CA GLU A 278 13.93 24.94 3.56
C GLU A 278 14.51 23.57 3.17
N ARG A 279 13.66 22.61 2.85
CA ARG A 279 14.02 21.24 2.50
C ARG A 279 14.02 20.96 1.00
N ASP A 280 13.68 21.96 0.18
CA ASP A 280 13.55 21.83 -1.27
C ASP A 280 12.56 20.71 -1.67
N ILE A 281 11.46 20.56 -0.88
CA ILE A 281 10.40 19.59 -1.14
C ILE A 281 9.32 20.26 -1.98
N PRO A 282 8.93 19.71 -3.14
CA PRO A 282 7.94 20.31 -4.01
C PRO A 282 6.54 20.36 -3.36
N LEU A 283 5.93 21.54 -3.36
CA LEU A 283 4.51 21.73 -3.09
C LEU A 283 3.76 21.61 -4.41
N LEU A 284 3.11 20.47 -4.62
CA LEU A 284 2.48 20.13 -5.89
C LEU A 284 1.05 20.68 -6.01
N MET A 285 0.30 20.71 -4.92
CA MET A 285 -1.08 21.19 -4.94
C MET A 285 -1.53 21.71 -3.59
N GLU A 286 -2.50 22.62 -3.63
CA GLU A 286 -3.26 23.06 -2.46
C GLU A 286 -4.76 22.84 -2.67
N ILE A 287 -5.41 22.21 -1.70
CA ILE A 287 -6.87 22.12 -1.62
C ILE A 287 -7.33 23.05 -0.48
N PRO A 288 -8.09 24.11 -0.75
CA PRO A 288 -8.49 25.03 0.29
C PRO A 288 -9.47 24.41 1.28
N MET A 289 -9.49 24.92 2.50
CA MET A 289 -10.54 24.56 3.45
C MET A 289 -11.90 24.97 2.88
N SER A 290 -12.71 23.99 2.55
CA SER A 290 -14.01 24.19 1.89
C SER A 290 -15.08 23.36 2.58
N ARG A 291 -16.13 24.05 3.07
CA ARG A 291 -17.30 23.39 3.64
C ARG A 291 -18.01 22.52 2.60
N ARG A 292 -18.05 22.99 1.34
CA ARG A 292 -18.67 22.24 0.24
C ARG A 292 -17.95 20.91 -0.02
N ILE A 293 -16.60 20.91 -0.06
CA ILE A 293 -15.81 19.68 -0.21
C ILE A 293 -16.07 18.74 0.97
N ALA A 294 -16.09 19.26 2.20
CA ALA A 294 -16.36 18.44 3.39
C ALA A 294 -17.77 17.83 3.37
N GLU A 295 -18.78 18.57 2.96
CA GLU A 295 -20.17 18.08 2.83
C GLU A 295 -20.29 17.01 1.75
N ILE A 296 -19.62 17.16 0.60
CA ILE A 296 -19.59 16.15 -0.46
C ILE A 296 -18.90 14.88 0.05
N TYR A 297 -17.73 15.02 0.66
CA TYR A 297 -16.97 13.91 1.19
C TYR A 297 -17.74 13.13 2.28
N SER A 298 -18.40 13.83 3.20
CA SER A 298 -19.13 13.21 4.32
C SER A 298 -20.30 12.32 3.89
N ARG A 299 -20.82 12.50 2.67
CA ARG A 299 -21.87 11.65 2.08
C ARG A 299 -21.32 10.62 1.08
N GLY A 300 -19.99 10.39 1.06
CA GLY A 300 -19.36 9.46 0.14
C GLY A 300 -19.27 9.96 -1.30
N GLY A 301 -19.32 11.28 -1.52
CA GLY A 301 -19.25 11.89 -2.85
C GLY A 301 -17.81 12.16 -3.31
N ILE A 302 -17.58 12.01 -4.61
CA ILE A 302 -16.35 12.42 -5.31
C ILE A 302 -16.53 13.89 -5.72
N PHE A 303 -15.75 14.81 -5.10
CA PHE A 303 -16.02 16.23 -5.23
C PHE A 303 -15.80 16.78 -6.64
N ILE A 304 -14.93 16.19 -7.44
CA ILE A 304 -14.72 16.63 -8.83
C ILE A 304 -15.95 16.41 -9.72
N ARG A 305 -16.86 15.52 -9.36
CA ARG A 305 -18.13 15.32 -10.09
C ARG A 305 -19.08 16.49 -9.90
N GLU A 306 -19.01 17.18 -8.76
CA GLU A 306 -19.82 18.35 -8.42
C GLU A 306 -19.08 19.70 -8.59
N MET A 307 -17.76 19.64 -8.71
CA MET A 307 -16.85 20.77 -8.87
C MET A 307 -15.85 20.47 -10.00
N PRO A 308 -16.31 20.47 -11.27
CA PRO A 308 -15.54 19.97 -12.40
C PRO A 308 -14.26 20.78 -12.69
N GLU A 309 -14.15 22.00 -12.16
CA GLU A 309 -12.93 22.81 -12.23
C GLU A 309 -11.73 22.17 -11.52
N TRP A 310 -11.96 21.17 -10.68
CA TRP A 310 -10.91 20.41 -10.01
C TRP A 310 -10.44 19.19 -10.78
N ALA A 311 -11.25 18.68 -11.71
CA ALA A 311 -10.88 17.50 -12.49
C ALA A 311 -9.59 17.73 -13.31
N GLY A 312 -9.52 18.90 -14.00
CA GLY A 312 -8.31 19.29 -14.74
C GLY A 312 -7.08 19.41 -13.82
N LYS A 313 -7.24 20.11 -12.68
CA LYS A 313 -6.12 20.30 -11.73
C LYS A 313 -5.54 18.98 -11.21
N LEU A 314 -6.39 17.98 -10.92
CA LEU A 314 -5.93 16.68 -10.45
C LEU A 314 -5.31 15.86 -11.60
N SER A 315 -5.83 15.98 -12.81
CA SER A 315 -5.19 15.38 -13.98
C SER A 315 -3.82 16.02 -14.26
N ASP A 316 -3.72 17.34 -14.15
CA ASP A 316 -2.45 18.06 -14.31
C ASP A 316 -1.43 17.64 -13.23
N LEU A 317 -1.87 17.45 -11.97
CA LEU A 317 -1.05 16.95 -10.88
C LEU A 317 -0.45 15.58 -11.21
N TRP A 318 -1.26 14.68 -11.79
CA TRP A 318 -0.76 13.36 -12.23
C TRP A 318 0.33 13.51 -13.28
N THR A 319 0.09 14.32 -14.32
CA THR A 319 1.06 14.56 -15.39
C THR A 319 2.34 15.21 -14.86
N GLU A 320 2.24 16.18 -13.94
CA GLU A 320 3.40 16.80 -13.30
C GLU A 320 4.26 15.76 -12.56
N ILE A 321 3.61 14.82 -11.86
CA ILE A 321 4.32 13.73 -11.18
C ILE A 321 4.99 12.79 -12.19
N GLU A 322 4.32 12.43 -13.28
CA GLU A 322 4.91 11.62 -14.38
C GLU A 322 6.18 12.29 -14.94
N GLU A 323 6.12 13.60 -15.18
CA GLU A 323 7.29 14.37 -15.67
C GLU A 323 8.44 14.42 -14.67
N MET A 324 8.17 14.41 -13.35
CA MET A 324 9.19 14.46 -12.31
C MET A 324 9.99 13.15 -12.17
N ILE A 325 9.44 12.03 -12.59
CA ILE A 325 10.06 10.70 -12.45
C ILE A 325 10.62 10.15 -13.77
N SER A 326 10.27 10.79 -14.91
CA SER A 326 10.80 10.47 -16.24
C SER A 326 12.24 10.99 -16.40
#